data_e191e7f290ded2eef53cabae6c4c3c17
#
_entry.id   e191e7f290ded2eef53cabae6c4c3c17
#
_cell.length_a   1.000
_cell.length_b   1.000
_cell.length_c   1.000
_cell.angle_alpha   90.00
_cell.angle_beta   90.00
_cell.angle_gamma   90.00
#
_symmetry.space_group_name_H-M   'P 1'
#
loop_
_entity.id
_entity.type
_entity.pdbx_description
1 polymer ?
#
loop_
_entity_poly.entity_id
_entity_poly.type
_entity_poly.pdbx_seq_one_letter_code
_entity_poly.pdbx_strand_id
1 'polypeptide(L)'
;GKVGFMVALEGIDGSGVSTHSKLVVDVLKRVVEGGWYRVLYSKEPTRGPLGFILWEVIQGFLPDLDDPPILTLLFAADRFYHLYTMPISGNLKGIVDALASGYIVVLDRYKYSSLAYQSAFAPRGRKAPMEWIAFVNAYAPPAHILVYLDVDPQTAVSRIAKDRLDVHLFENAAKLGVVRDSFLKLVEYLRENPEYPSENLDHLLWLRTIPHRDCLYPPKPWPYVLIIEEASRGIERGVEETLEQIVLGLVGAAIERDLLVPRK
;
A
#
# COMPACT_ATOMS: atom_id res chain seq x y z
N GLY A 1 24.48 2.25 9.79
CA GLY A 1 23.13 2.41 10.41
C GLY A 1 22.27 1.22 10.02
N LYS A 2 21.24 0.92 10.82
CA LYS A 2 20.27 -0.10 10.45
C LYS A 2 19.38 0.43 9.33
N VAL A 3 19.06 -0.43 8.38
CA VAL A 3 18.13 -0.16 7.30
C VAL A 3 16.72 -0.28 7.85
N GLY A 4 15.82 0.61 7.44
CA GLY A 4 14.41 0.55 7.75
C GLY A 4 13.66 -0.49 6.90
N PHE A 5 12.35 -0.51 7.05
CA PHE A 5 11.48 -1.40 6.27
C PHE A 5 10.14 -0.71 5.95
N MET A 6 9.45 -1.26 4.97
CA MET A 6 8.22 -0.70 4.42
C MET A 6 7.03 -1.59 4.78
N VAL A 7 6.00 -0.96 5.34
CA VAL A 7 4.71 -1.58 5.64
C VAL A 7 3.65 -0.92 4.78
N ALA A 8 2.93 -1.68 3.98
CA ALA A 8 1.80 -1.19 3.20
C ALA A 8 0.48 -1.63 3.84
N LEU A 9 -0.41 -0.68 4.11
CA LEU A 9 -1.80 -0.97 4.47
C LEU A 9 -2.67 -0.82 3.24
N GLU A 10 -3.48 -1.83 2.99
CA GLU A 10 -4.34 -1.96 1.82
C GLU A 10 -5.75 -2.37 2.20
N GLY A 11 -6.71 -2.05 1.35
CA GLY A 11 -8.11 -2.42 1.50
C GLY A 11 -8.98 -1.62 0.54
N ILE A 12 -10.26 -1.95 0.49
CA ILE A 12 -11.24 -1.18 -0.29
C ILE A 12 -11.50 0.19 0.33
N ASP A 13 -12.05 1.13 -0.43
CA ASP A 13 -12.47 2.43 0.10
C ASP A 13 -13.48 2.22 1.23
N GLY A 14 -13.33 2.96 2.31
CA GLY A 14 -14.13 2.81 3.52
C GLY A 14 -13.69 1.69 4.46
N SER A 15 -12.61 0.97 4.16
CA SER A 15 -12.07 -0.07 5.04
C SER A 15 -11.24 0.44 6.24
N GLY A 16 -10.96 1.74 6.28
CA GLY A 16 -10.20 2.35 7.37
C GLY A 16 -8.69 2.37 7.17
N VAL A 17 -8.20 2.17 5.94
CA VAL A 17 -6.75 2.17 5.62
C VAL A 17 -6.07 3.45 6.09
N SER A 18 -6.62 4.63 5.76
CA SER A 18 -6.01 5.92 6.15
C SER A 18 -6.00 6.13 7.66
N THR A 19 -7.09 5.80 8.33
CA THR A 19 -7.21 5.92 9.80
C THR A 19 -6.20 5.02 10.48
N HIS A 20 -6.15 3.75 10.13
CA HIS A 20 -5.27 2.77 10.76
C HIS A 20 -3.79 3.00 10.42
N SER A 21 -3.47 3.45 9.20
CA SER A 21 -2.09 3.80 8.84
C SER A 21 -1.52 4.89 9.75
N LYS A 22 -2.30 5.93 10.03
CA LYS A 22 -1.89 7.02 10.94
C LYS A 22 -1.75 6.55 12.38
N LEU A 23 -2.70 5.76 12.87
CA LEU A 23 -2.67 5.20 14.23
C LEU A 23 -1.49 4.23 14.41
N VAL A 24 -1.19 3.40 13.41
CA VAL A 24 -0.02 2.51 13.40
C VAL A 24 1.26 3.31 13.51
N VAL A 25 1.38 4.42 12.77
CA VAL A 25 2.54 5.32 12.88
C VAL A 25 2.69 5.85 14.30
N ASP A 26 1.60 6.31 14.92
CA ASP A 26 1.66 6.86 16.29
C ASP A 26 2.08 5.81 17.32
N VAL A 27 1.59 4.57 17.18
CA VAL A 27 2.01 3.46 18.05
C VAL A 27 3.47 3.09 17.81
N LEU A 28 3.88 2.93 16.55
CA LEU A 28 5.25 2.56 16.21
C LEU A 28 6.26 3.61 16.69
N LYS A 29 5.94 4.91 16.59
CA LYS A 29 6.79 5.97 17.14
C LYS A 29 7.09 5.77 18.62
N ARG A 30 6.08 5.38 19.40
CA ARG A 30 6.26 5.08 20.84
C ARG A 30 7.08 3.80 21.06
N VAL A 31 6.83 2.76 20.27
CA VAL A 31 7.54 1.47 20.38
C VAL A 31 9.02 1.62 20.07
N VAL A 32 9.39 2.45 19.08
CA VAL A 32 10.79 2.63 18.67
C VAL A 32 11.46 3.87 19.30
N GLU A 33 10.76 4.58 20.18
CA GLU A 33 11.27 5.80 20.82
C GLU A 33 12.61 5.54 21.51
N GLY A 34 13.56 6.44 21.25
CA GLY A 34 14.93 6.34 21.74
C GLY A 34 15.72 5.15 21.16
N GLY A 35 15.20 4.45 20.15
CA GLY A 35 15.88 3.41 19.39
C GLY A 35 16.60 3.91 18.13
N TRP A 36 16.95 2.97 17.26
CA TRP A 36 17.67 3.24 16.00
C TRP A 36 16.75 3.65 14.85
N TYR A 37 15.46 3.34 14.97
CA TYR A 37 14.46 3.56 13.92
C TYR A 37 13.74 4.88 14.12
N ARG A 38 13.31 5.44 12.99
CA ARG A 38 12.33 6.54 12.91
C ARG A 38 11.10 6.01 12.19
N VAL A 39 9.97 6.66 12.33
CA VAL A 39 8.71 6.23 11.68
C VAL A 39 8.19 7.34 10.79
N LEU A 40 7.83 7.00 9.57
CA LEU A 40 7.30 7.89 8.56
C LEU A 40 5.95 7.38 8.06
N TYR A 41 4.95 8.26 8.04
CA TYR A 41 3.71 8.05 7.30
C TYR A 41 3.85 8.61 5.88
N SER A 42 3.41 7.86 4.89
CA SER A 42 3.26 8.37 3.53
C SER A 42 2.04 7.75 2.85
N LYS A 43 1.61 8.32 1.73
CA LYS A 43 0.36 7.95 1.06
C LYS A 43 0.49 7.99 -0.45
N GLU A 44 -0.22 7.08 -1.13
CA GLU A 44 -0.47 7.14 -2.56
C GLU A 44 -1.98 7.23 -2.87
N PRO A 45 -2.41 8.06 -3.84
CA PRO A 45 -1.58 9.00 -4.61
C PRO A 45 -0.89 10.03 -3.71
N THR A 46 0.31 10.46 -4.11
CA THR A 46 1.09 11.44 -3.36
C THR A 46 0.47 12.84 -3.42
N ARG A 47 1.01 13.77 -2.65
CA ARG A 47 0.73 15.20 -2.78
C ARG A 47 1.64 15.90 -3.80
N GLY A 48 2.42 15.13 -4.55
CA GLY A 48 3.27 15.64 -5.61
C GLY A 48 2.49 15.99 -6.89
N PRO A 49 3.18 16.47 -7.94
CA PRO A 49 2.53 16.92 -9.16
C PRO A 49 1.67 15.85 -9.85
N LEU A 50 2.17 14.62 -9.91
CA LEU A 50 1.44 13.49 -10.53
C LEU A 50 0.29 13.01 -9.65
N GLY A 51 0.48 12.99 -8.35
CA GLY A 51 -0.56 12.68 -7.39
C GLY A 51 -1.68 13.70 -7.40
N PHE A 52 -1.39 14.97 -7.64
CA PHE A 52 -2.40 16.00 -7.82
C PHE A 52 -3.32 15.69 -9.01
N ILE A 53 -2.77 15.32 -10.16
CA ILE A 53 -3.56 14.90 -11.33
C ILE A 53 -4.45 13.70 -10.99
N LEU A 54 -3.91 12.69 -10.31
CA LEU A 54 -4.68 11.52 -9.87
C LEU A 54 -5.84 11.89 -8.96
N TRP A 55 -5.64 12.82 -8.01
CA TRP A 55 -6.72 13.31 -7.15
C TRP A 55 -7.82 13.99 -7.94
N GLU A 56 -7.50 14.79 -8.95
CA GLU A 56 -8.48 15.42 -9.85
C GLU A 56 -9.29 14.37 -10.64
N VAL A 57 -8.64 13.30 -11.10
CA VAL A 57 -9.32 12.17 -11.77
C VAL A 57 -10.26 11.44 -10.79
N ILE A 58 -9.77 11.09 -9.60
CA ILE A 58 -10.55 10.38 -8.58
C ILE A 58 -11.79 11.19 -8.14
N GLN A 59 -11.68 12.51 -8.10
CA GLN A 59 -12.80 13.40 -7.79
C GLN A 59 -13.75 13.65 -8.97
N GLY A 60 -13.43 13.13 -10.16
CA GLY A 60 -14.26 13.26 -11.36
C GLY A 60 -14.08 14.57 -12.13
N PHE A 61 -13.07 15.38 -11.80
CA PHE A 61 -12.79 16.63 -12.53
C PHE A 61 -12.09 16.41 -13.88
N LEU A 62 -11.46 15.24 -14.06
CA LEU A 62 -10.76 14.84 -15.29
C LEU A 62 -11.30 13.49 -15.80
N PRO A 63 -12.57 13.44 -16.25
CA PRO A 63 -13.23 12.16 -16.61
C PRO A 63 -12.62 11.46 -17.81
N ASP A 64 -11.91 12.19 -18.68
CA ASP A 64 -11.24 11.60 -19.85
C ASP A 64 -10.00 10.77 -19.49
N LEU A 65 -9.46 10.98 -18.29
CA LEU A 65 -8.33 10.22 -17.75
C LEU A 65 -8.77 9.03 -16.89
N ASP A 66 -10.06 8.88 -16.62
CA ASP A 66 -10.63 7.76 -15.86
C ASP A 66 -10.75 6.53 -16.77
N ASP A 67 -9.61 5.99 -17.16
CA ASP A 67 -9.48 4.79 -17.99
C ASP A 67 -8.39 3.90 -17.35
N PRO A 68 -8.64 2.61 -17.06
CA PRO A 68 -7.71 1.77 -16.34
C PRO A 68 -6.27 1.74 -16.88
N PRO A 69 -6.02 1.68 -18.20
CA PRO A 69 -4.66 1.80 -18.71
C PRO A 69 -4.00 3.16 -18.40
N ILE A 70 -4.74 4.27 -18.54
CA ILE A 70 -4.23 5.61 -18.22
C ILE A 70 -3.93 5.73 -16.73
N LEU A 71 -4.88 5.30 -15.88
CA LEU A 71 -4.69 5.31 -14.43
C LEU A 71 -3.50 4.45 -14.01
N THR A 72 -3.30 3.28 -14.62
CA THR A 72 -2.14 2.44 -14.35
C THR A 72 -0.83 3.19 -14.57
N LEU A 73 -0.71 3.89 -15.69
CA LEU A 73 0.50 4.65 -16.03
C LEU A 73 0.68 5.86 -15.12
N LEU A 74 -0.40 6.59 -14.80
CA LEU A 74 -0.34 7.73 -13.89
C LEU A 74 0.03 7.32 -12.47
N PHE A 75 -0.58 6.26 -11.93
CA PHE A 75 -0.21 5.72 -10.62
C PHE A 75 1.22 5.21 -10.60
N ALA A 76 1.67 4.55 -11.66
CA ALA A 76 3.04 4.08 -11.76
C ALA A 76 4.04 5.25 -11.78
N ALA A 77 3.75 6.32 -12.52
CA ALA A 77 4.60 7.50 -12.55
C ALA A 77 4.65 8.22 -11.20
N ASP A 78 3.50 8.38 -10.51
CA ASP A 78 3.43 8.96 -9.18
C ASP A 78 4.20 8.11 -8.15
N ARG A 79 4.08 6.78 -8.23
CA ARG A 79 4.82 5.84 -7.38
C ARG A 79 6.32 5.89 -7.62
N PHE A 80 6.75 6.01 -8.87
CA PHE A 80 8.16 6.19 -9.18
C PHE A 80 8.70 7.46 -8.54
N TYR A 81 7.99 8.57 -8.69
CA TYR A 81 8.32 9.83 -8.05
C TYR A 81 8.37 9.69 -6.51
N HIS A 82 7.38 9.02 -5.91
CA HIS A 82 7.30 8.77 -4.48
C HIS A 82 8.49 7.96 -3.95
N LEU A 83 8.88 6.92 -4.67
CA LEU A 83 9.97 6.03 -4.26
C LEU A 83 11.35 6.68 -4.34
N TYR A 84 11.60 7.48 -5.38
CA TYR A 84 12.98 7.85 -5.74
C TYR A 84 13.27 9.35 -5.77
N THR A 85 12.27 10.22 -5.81
CA THR A 85 12.48 11.63 -6.13
C THR A 85 11.80 12.60 -5.15
N MET A 86 10.66 12.23 -4.61
CA MET A 86 9.83 13.11 -3.79
C MET A 86 10.60 13.57 -2.54
N PRO A 87 10.64 14.87 -2.24
CA PRO A 87 11.20 15.36 -0.98
C PRO A 87 10.41 14.80 0.21
N ILE A 88 11.08 14.15 1.15
CA ILE A 88 10.47 13.53 2.34
C ILE A 88 10.70 14.38 3.58
N SER A 89 11.98 14.54 3.97
CA SER A 89 12.37 15.30 5.16
C SER A 89 13.85 15.65 5.07
N GLY A 90 14.21 16.89 5.32
CA GLY A 90 15.59 17.35 5.18
C GLY A 90 16.09 17.11 3.77
N ASN A 91 17.19 16.37 3.64
CA ASN A 91 17.80 16.05 2.33
C ASN A 91 17.34 14.69 1.73
N LEU A 92 16.41 13.99 2.39
CA LEU A 92 15.94 12.68 1.94
C LEU A 92 15.00 12.83 0.72
N LYS A 93 15.29 12.06 -0.31
CA LYS A 93 14.52 12.01 -1.55
C LYS A 93 13.93 10.63 -1.76
N GLY A 94 12.60 10.57 -1.70
CA GLY A 94 11.87 9.33 -1.89
C GLY A 94 11.94 8.36 -0.70
N ILE A 95 11.12 7.35 -0.78
CA ILE A 95 11.00 6.30 0.24
C ILE A 95 12.30 5.51 0.37
N VAL A 96 13.04 5.35 -0.72
CA VAL A 96 14.31 4.58 -0.74
C VAL A 96 15.35 5.20 0.18
N ASP A 97 15.54 6.51 0.11
CA ASP A 97 16.47 7.22 1.01
C ASP A 97 16.01 7.13 2.46
N ALA A 98 14.70 7.21 2.70
CA ALA A 98 14.15 7.06 4.04
C ALA A 98 14.45 5.67 4.62
N LEU A 99 14.25 4.59 3.85
CA LEU A 99 14.58 3.22 4.26
C LEU A 99 16.08 3.08 4.55
N ALA A 100 16.93 3.57 3.67
CA ALA A 100 18.39 3.56 3.87
C ALA A 100 18.83 4.33 5.13
N SER A 101 18.04 5.32 5.53
CA SER A 101 18.27 6.14 6.72
C SER A 101 17.62 5.60 7.99
N GLY A 102 17.10 4.37 7.97
CA GLY A 102 16.54 3.70 9.16
C GLY A 102 15.09 4.05 9.45
N TYR A 103 14.32 4.54 8.46
CA TYR A 103 12.90 4.79 8.66
C TYR A 103 12.07 3.52 8.47
N ILE A 104 11.14 3.30 9.39
CA ILE A 104 9.99 2.41 9.17
C ILE A 104 8.96 3.27 8.42
N VAL A 105 8.69 2.91 7.18
CA VAL A 105 7.75 3.65 6.33
C VAL A 105 6.42 2.92 6.31
N VAL A 106 5.38 3.57 6.81
CA VAL A 106 4.00 3.08 6.76
C VAL A 106 3.30 3.77 5.60
N LEU A 107 2.93 2.98 4.60
CA LEU A 107 2.24 3.43 3.39
C LEU A 107 0.74 3.24 3.52
N ASP A 108 0.00 4.32 3.40
CA ASP A 108 -1.44 4.33 3.17
C ASP A 108 -1.66 4.12 1.67
N ARG A 109 -1.85 2.88 1.27
CA ARG A 109 -1.86 2.34 -0.09
C ARG A 109 -0.49 2.30 -0.77
N TYR A 110 -0.35 1.29 -1.64
CA TYR A 110 0.84 1.05 -2.44
C TYR A 110 0.45 0.36 -3.76
N LYS A 111 1.41 -0.26 -4.46
CA LYS A 111 1.19 -0.93 -5.76
C LYS A 111 0.05 -1.95 -5.77
N TYR A 112 -0.26 -2.55 -4.63
CA TYR A 112 -1.33 -3.55 -4.51
C TYR A 112 -2.72 -2.97 -4.75
N SER A 113 -2.96 -1.71 -4.34
CA SER A 113 -4.17 -0.98 -4.72
C SER A 113 -4.30 -0.82 -6.24
N SER A 114 -3.20 -0.54 -6.94
CA SER A 114 -3.22 -0.46 -8.41
C SER A 114 -3.58 -1.80 -9.04
N LEU A 115 -2.99 -2.90 -8.56
CA LEU A 115 -3.30 -4.25 -9.03
C LEU A 115 -4.78 -4.61 -8.85
N ALA A 116 -5.36 -4.27 -7.70
CA ALA A 116 -6.74 -4.59 -7.40
C ALA A 116 -7.75 -3.68 -8.12
N TYR A 117 -7.54 -2.35 -8.07
CA TYR A 117 -8.49 -1.38 -8.61
C TYR A 117 -8.45 -1.28 -10.14
N GLN A 118 -7.26 -1.12 -10.74
CA GLN A 118 -7.17 -0.92 -12.19
C GLN A 118 -7.50 -2.20 -12.97
N SER A 119 -7.36 -3.39 -12.39
CA SER A 119 -7.77 -4.65 -13.03
C SER A 119 -9.25 -4.97 -12.89
N ALA A 120 -9.95 -4.32 -11.93
CA ALA A 120 -11.32 -4.67 -11.56
C ALA A 120 -12.35 -4.28 -12.62
N PHE A 121 -12.14 -3.18 -13.35
CA PHE A 121 -13.12 -2.58 -14.24
C PHE A 121 -12.59 -2.30 -15.63
N ALA A 122 -13.52 -2.19 -16.58
CA ALA A 122 -13.27 -1.79 -17.98
C ALA A 122 -14.37 -0.83 -18.45
N PRO A 123 -14.52 0.38 -17.86
CA PRO A 123 -15.65 1.27 -18.09
C PRO A 123 -15.81 1.70 -19.55
N ARG A 124 -14.73 1.67 -20.34
CA ARG A 124 -14.72 1.98 -21.78
C ARG A 124 -14.35 0.75 -22.63
N GLY A 125 -14.58 -0.47 -22.12
CA GLY A 125 -14.25 -1.72 -22.78
C GLY A 125 -12.75 -2.05 -22.82
N ARG A 126 -11.89 -1.18 -22.30
CA ARG A 126 -10.44 -1.41 -22.21
C ARG A 126 -10.07 -1.90 -20.81
N LYS A 127 -9.58 -3.12 -20.75
CA LYS A 127 -9.03 -3.70 -19.51
C LYS A 127 -7.56 -3.33 -19.35
N ALA A 128 -7.14 -3.19 -18.10
CA ALA A 128 -5.75 -3.29 -17.71
C ALA A 128 -5.55 -4.66 -17.04
N PRO A 129 -5.01 -5.68 -17.72
CA PRO A 129 -4.76 -6.98 -17.11
C PRO A 129 -3.83 -6.86 -15.92
N MET A 130 -4.04 -7.65 -14.88
CA MET A 130 -3.24 -7.59 -13.65
C MET A 130 -1.76 -7.83 -13.92
N GLU A 131 -1.42 -8.72 -14.86
CA GLU A 131 -0.05 -9.01 -15.28
C GLU A 131 0.63 -7.79 -15.91
N TRP A 132 -0.11 -7.02 -16.72
CA TRP A 132 0.41 -5.80 -17.30
C TRP A 132 0.60 -4.70 -16.26
N ILE A 133 -0.34 -4.57 -15.30
CA ILE A 133 -0.20 -3.63 -14.19
C ILE A 133 1.02 -4.00 -13.34
N ALA A 134 1.23 -5.29 -13.06
CA ALA A 134 2.41 -5.79 -12.35
C ALA A 134 3.69 -5.47 -13.11
N PHE A 135 3.72 -5.68 -14.42
CA PHE A 135 4.86 -5.38 -15.27
C PHE A 135 5.20 -3.88 -15.27
N VAL A 136 4.20 -3.00 -15.43
CA VAL A 136 4.39 -1.55 -15.37
C VAL A 136 4.96 -1.11 -14.01
N ASN A 137 4.62 -1.80 -12.93
CA ASN A 137 5.09 -1.52 -11.58
C ASN A 137 6.31 -2.36 -11.14
N ALA A 138 6.98 -3.06 -12.06
CA ALA A 138 8.11 -3.94 -11.74
C ALA A 138 9.30 -3.22 -11.09
N TYR A 139 9.47 -1.91 -11.31
CA TYR A 139 10.47 -1.07 -10.65
C TYR A 139 10.17 -0.83 -9.16
N ALA A 140 8.93 -1.03 -8.72
CA ALA A 140 8.52 -0.81 -7.35
C ALA A 140 8.77 -2.07 -6.50
N PRO A 141 9.62 -1.99 -5.45
CA PRO A 141 9.90 -3.14 -4.61
C PRO A 141 8.63 -3.64 -3.91
N PRO A 142 8.54 -4.93 -3.58
CA PRO A 142 7.48 -5.42 -2.72
C PRO A 142 7.56 -4.73 -1.34
N ALA A 143 6.42 -4.53 -0.69
CA ALA A 143 6.44 -4.15 0.71
C ALA A 143 7.09 -5.27 1.54
N HIS A 144 7.76 -4.93 2.63
CA HIS A 144 8.27 -5.93 3.56
C HIS A 144 7.11 -6.61 4.30
N ILE A 145 6.12 -5.82 4.71
CA ILE A 145 4.89 -6.32 5.33
C ILE A 145 3.70 -5.69 4.60
N LEU A 146 2.80 -6.53 4.12
CA LEU A 146 1.52 -6.13 3.53
C LEU A 146 0.41 -6.44 4.54
N VAL A 147 -0.27 -5.41 4.99
CA VAL A 147 -1.44 -5.51 5.86
C VAL A 147 -2.69 -5.26 5.02
N TYR A 148 -3.49 -6.27 4.82
CA TYR A 148 -4.76 -6.17 4.13
C TYR A 148 -5.92 -6.13 5.12
N LEU A 149 -6.69 -5.04 5.09
CA LEU A 149 -7.91 -4.87 5.89
C LEU A 149 -9.09 -5.41 5.09
N ASP A 150 -9.55 -6.61 5.43
CA ASP A 150 -10.68 -7.24 4.78
C ASP A 150 -11.99 -6.79 5.43
N VAL A 151 -12.68 -5.87 4.78
CA VAL A 151 -13.94 -5.29 5.23
C VAL A 151 -15.05 -5.61 4.24
N ASP A 152 -16.21 -5.96 4.75
CA ASP A 152 -17.41 -6.17 3.94
C ASP A 152 -17.78 -4.89 3.17
N PRO A 153 -18.09 -4.99 1.85
CA PRO A 153 -18.41 -3.83 1.02
C PRO A 153 -19.57 -2.98 1.54
N GLN A 154 -20.61 -3.57 2.13
CA GLN A 154 -21.74 -2.82 2.68
C GLN A 154 -21.32 -2.01 3.91
N THR A 155 -20.50 -2.60 4.77
CA THR A 155 -19.90 -1.90 5.92
C THR A 155 -19.01 -0.75 5.46
N ALA A 156 -18.17 -0.98 4.46
CA ALA A 156 -17.31 0.05 3.89
C ALA A 156 -18.12 1.25 3.33
N VAL A 157 -19.15 0.96 2.54
CA VAL A 157 -20.04 1.99 1.98
C VAL A 157 -20.78 2.75 3.10
N SER A 158 -21.24 2.07 4.13
CA SER A 158 -21.93 2.74 5.25
C SER A 158 -21.02 3.73 5.99
N ARG A 159 -19.73 3.43 6.08
CA ARG A 159 -18.73 4.35 6.66
C ARG A 159 -18.49 5.57 5.77
N ILE A 160 -18.40 5.37 4.45
CA ILE A 160 -18.27 6.47 3.49
C ILE A 160 -19.51 7.36 3.53
N ALA A 161 -20.71 6.77 3.61
CA ALA A 161 -21.98 7.50 3.62
C ALA A 161 -22.22 8.34 4.89
N LYS A 162 -21.61 7.99 6.03
CA LYS A 162 -21.65 8.84 7.24
C LYS A 162 -20.98 10.20 6.99
N ASP A 163 -20.05 10.26 6.05
CA ASP A 163 -19.33 11.49 5.69
C ASP A 163 -19.95 12.22 4.48
N ARG A 164 -20.87 11.57 3.74
CA ARG A 164 -21.53 12.12 2.54
C ARG A 164 -22.97 11.63 2.43
N LEU A 165 -23.91 12.55 2.14
CA LEU A 165 -25.30 12.23 1.77
C LEU A 165 -25.32 11.68 0.34
N ASP A 166 -25.18 10.36 0.13
CA ASP A 166 -25.12 9.80 -1.22
C ASP A 166 -26.19 8.74 -1.47
N VAL A 167 -26.88 8.86 -2.62
CA VAL A 167 -28.05 8.06 -3.02
C VAL A 167 -27.66 6.75 -3.71
N HIS A 168 -26.37 6.55 -4.08
CA HIS A 168 -25.88 5.43 -4.87
C HIS A 168 -25.22 4.30 -4.06
N LEU A 169 -25.66 4.08 -2.83
CA LEU A 169 -25.03 3.15 -1.88
C LEU A 169 -24.91 1.71 -2.38
N PHE A 170 -25.94 1.18 -3.05
CA PHE A 170 -25.95 -0.21 -3.52
C PHE A 170 -25.03 -0.44 -4.72
N GLU A 171 -24.99 0.49 -5.65
CA GLU A 171 -24.10 0.41 -6.81
C GLU A 171 -22.62 0.48 -6.38
N ASN A 172 -22.33 1.35 -5.41
CA ASN A 172 -20.99 1.48 -4.83
C ASN A 172 -20.58 0.22 -4.07
N ALA A 173 -21.49 -0.44 -3.33
CA ALA A 173 -21.20 -1.70 -2.65
C ALA A 173 -20.86 -2.82 -3.64
N ALA A 174 -21.59 -2.94 -4.75
CA ALA A 174 -21.30 -3.92 -5.79
C ALA A 174 -19.93 -3.70 -6.43
N LYS A 175 -19.57 -2.44 -6.74
CA LYS A 175 -18.25 -2.09 -7.28
C LYS A 175 -17.12 -2.40 -6.27
N LEU A 176 -17.29 -2.04 -5.01
CA LEU A 176 -16.32 -2.35 -3.96
C LEU A 176 -16.19 -3.86 -3.73
N GLY A 177 -17.28 -4.62 -3.93
CA GLY A 177 -17.25 -6.09 -3.90
C GLY A 177 -16.31 -6.68 -4.95
N VAL A 178 -16.35 -6.17 -6.18
CA VAL A 178 -15.43 -6.60 -7.25
C VAL A 178 -13.98 -6.28 -6.90
N VAL A 179 -13.71 -5.11 -6.34
CA VAL A 179 -12.36 -4.73 -5.89
C VAL A 179 -11.90 -5.60 -4.74
N ARG A 180 -12.77 -5.87 -3.76
CA ARG A 180 -12.48 -6.79 -2.65
C ARG A 180 -12.09 -8.17 -3.15
N ASP A 181 -12.83 -8.73 -4.08
CA ASP A 181 -12.52 -10.04 -4.67
C ASP A 181 -11.15 -10.03 -5.37
N SER A 182 -10.81 -8.94 -6.05
CA SER A 182 -9.49 -8.75 -6.65
C SER A 182 -8.37 -8.70 -5.60
N PHE A 183 -8.59 -7.99 -4.49
CA PHE A 183 -7.64 -7.97 -3.37
C PHE A 183 -7.46 -9.36 -2.74
N LEU A 184 -8.55 -10.07 -2.47
CA LEU A 184 -8.47 -11.40 -1.86
C LEU A 184 -7.67 -12.37 -2.72
N LYS A 185 -7.94 -12.42 -4.02
CA LYS A 185 -7.16 -13.23 -4.97
C LYS A 185 -5.69 -12.83 -4.98
N LEU A 186 -5.39 -11.53 -4.96
CA LEU A 186 -4.03 -11.01 -4.95
C LEU A 186 -3.28 -11.41 -3.67
N VAL A 187 -3.87 -11.20 -2.50
CA VAL A 187 -3.19 -11.50 -1.22
C VAL A 187 -3.01 -12.99 -1.00
N GLU A 188 -3.96 -13.82 -1.43
CA GLU A 188 -3.81 -15.28 -1.44
C GLU A 188 -2.67 -15.72 -2.37
N TYR A 189 -2.64 -15.18 -3.59
CA TYR A 189 -1.55 -15.44 -4.55
C TYR A 189 -0.18 -15.05 -3.96
N LEU A 190 -0.05 -13.88 -3.35
CA LEU A 190 1.21 -13.41 -2.76
C LEU A 190 1.65 -14.23 -1.55
N ARG A 191 0.72 -14.83 -0.80
CA ARG A 191 1.07 -15.75 0.30
C ARG A 191 1.71 -17.04 -0.21
N GLU A 192 1.21 -17.55 -1.33
CA GLU A 192 1.70 -18.77 -1.97
C GLU A 192 2.91 -18.54 -2.86
N ASN A 193 2.99 -17.35 -3.47
CA ASN A 193 4.01 -16.95 -4.44
C ASN A 193 4.68 -15.64 -4.02
N PRO A 194 5.44 -15.62 -2.94
CA PRO A 194 6.12 -14.40 -2.51
C PRO A 194 7.15 -13.96 -3.55
N GLU A 195 7.24 -12.65 -3.77
CA GLU A 195 8.15 -12.06 -4.74
C GLU A 195 9.60 -12.22 -4.27
N TYR A 196 10.45 -12.74 -5.15
CA TYR A 196 11.90 -12.70 -5.00
C TYR A 196 12.44 -11.55 -5.86
N PRO A 197 12.82 -10.42 -5.26
CA PRO A 197 13.12 -9.21 -6.04
C PRO A 197 14.29 -9.30 -6.99
N SER A 198 15.20 -10.28 -6.78
CA SER A 198 16.44 -10.37 -7.54
C SER A 198 16.28 -10.97 -8.93
N GLU A 199 15.29 -11.79 -9.18
CA GLU A 199 15.18 -12.56 -10.41
C GLU A 199 14.47 -11.82 -11.55
N ASN A 200 13.58 -10.89 -11.24
CA ASN A 200 12.74 -10.22 -12.24
C ASN A 200 13.20 -8.82 -12.66
N LEU A 201 14.27 -8.29 -12.07
CA LEU A 201 14.70 -6.91 -12.31
C LEU A 201 15.97 -6.78 -13.15
N ASP A 202 16.59 -7.87 -13.54
CA ASP A 202 17.84 -7.82 -14.32
C ASP A 202 17.69 -7.19 -15.71
N HIS A 203 16.49 -7.19 -16.27
CA HIS A 203 16.17 -6.48 -17.50
C HIS A 203 16.01 -4.96 -17.32
N LEU A 204 15.82 -4.49 -16.10
CA LEU A 204 15.77 -3.06 -15.77
C LEU A 204 17.15 -2.58 -15.32
N LEU A 205 18.12 -2.57 -16.23
CA LEU A 205 19.54 -2.26 -15.96
C LEU A 205 19.72 -0.92 -15.22
N TRP A 206 18.85 0.05 -15.46
CA TRP A 206 18.88 1.36 -14.80
C TRP A 206 18.57 1.30 -13.31
N LEU A 207 17.84 0.28 -12.82
CA LEU A 207 17.63 0.06 -11.39
C LEU A 207 18.93 -0.23 -10.65
N ARG A 208 19.96 -0.72 -11.35
CA ARG A 208 21.30 -0.94 -10.76
C ARG A 208 22.00 0.35 -10.38
N THR A 209 21.56 1.47 -10.95
CA THR A 209 22.12 2.81 -10.67
C THR A 209 21.44 3.48 -9.48
N ILE A 210 20.38 2.90 -8.92
CA ILE A 210 19.68 3.49 -7.77
C ILE A 210 20.53 3.28 -6.52
N PRO A 211 20.87 4.38 -5.82
CA PRO A 211 21.57 4.28 -4.54
C PRO A 211 20.77 3.43 -3.54
N HIS A 212 21.49 2.66 -2.72
CA HIS A 212 20.89 1.87 -1.63
C HIS A 212 19.93 0.75 -2.09
N ARG A 213 20.04 0.28 -3.31
CA ARG A 213 19.21 -0.80 -3.85
C ARG A 213 19.16 -2.04 -2.93
N ASP A 214 20.29 -2.41 -2.32
CA ASP A 214 20.39 -3.57 -1.44
C ASP A 214 19.48 -3.46 -0.19
N CYS A 215 19.09 -2.24 0.18
CA CYS A 215 18.17 -2.00 1.26
C CYS A 215 16.72 -2.38 0.90
N LEU A 216 16.41 -2.40 -0.40
CA LEU A 216 15.06 -2.67 -0.91
C LEU A 216 14.79 -4.15 -1.12
N TYR A 217 15.87 -4.94 -1.27
CA TYR A 217 15.80 -6.32 -1.70
C TYR A 217 16.62 -7.23 -0.78
N PRO A 218 16.23 -7.35 0.51
CA PRO A 218 16.86 -8.32 1.37
C PRO A 218 16.64 -9.74 0.81
N PRO A 219 17.50 -10.71 1.13
CA PRO A 219 17.49 -12.05 0.55
C PRO A 219 16.31 -12.95 0.97
N LYS A 220 15.26 -12.38 1.51
CA LYS A 220 14.04 -13.10 1.94
C LYS A 220 12.90 -12.83 0.97
N PRO A 221 11.96 -13.77 0.80
CA PRO A 221 10.77 -13.54 -0.01
C PRO A 221 9.84 -12.53 0.65
N TRP A 222 9.32 -11.59 -0.12
CA TRP A 222 8.44 -10.51 0.32
C TRP A 222 7.18 -10.44 -0.57
N PRO A 223 6.07 -9.89 -0.12
CA PRO A 223 5.79 -9.39 1.24
C PRO A 223 5.45 -10.50 2.24
N TYR A 224 5.60 -10.22 3.53
CA TYR A 224 4.89 -10.96 4.56
C TYR A 224 3.44 -10.44 4.61
N VAL A 225 2.46 -11.31 4.38
CA VAL A 225 1.06 -10.91 4.24
C VAL A 225 0.31 -11.13 5.54
N LEU A 226 -0.26 -10.06 6.11
CA LEU A 226 -1.19 -10.07 7.23
C LEU A 226 -2.59 -9.74 6.71
N ILE A 227 -3.54 -10.62 6.92
CA ILE A 227 -4.96 -10.38 6.63
C ILE A 227 -5.66 -10.11 7.95
N ILE A 228 -6.22 -8.90 8.08
CA ILE A 228 -7.02 -8.49 9.23
C ILE A 228 -8.49 -8.54 8.80
N GLU A 229 -9.17 -9.58 9.23
CA GLU A 229 -10.59 -9.73 8.98
C GLU A 229 -11.39 -8.80 9.90
N GLU A 230 -11.98 -7.78 9.32
CA GLU A 230 -12.88 -6.87 10.00
C GLU A 230 -14.27 -7.00 9.38
N ALA A 231 -15.27 -7.28 10.21
CA ALA A 231 -16.68 -7.38 9.81
C ALA A 231 -17.01 -8.45 8.74
N SER A 232 -16.06 -9.27 8.31
CA SER A 232 -16.32 -10.36 7.34
C SER A 232 -17.28 -11.43 7.89
N ARG A 233 -17.47 -11.49 9.21
CA ARG A 233 -18.38 -12.41 9.92
C ARG A 233 -19.56 -11.70 10.58
N GLY A 234 -19.93 -10.49 10.15
CA GLY A 234 -21.02 -9.71 10.75
C GLY A 234 -20.70 -9.09 12.10
N ILE A 235 -19.45 -9.17 12.55
CA ILE A 235 -18.99 -8.53 13.79
C ILE A 235 -18.16 -7.31 13.40
N GLU A 236 -18.72 -6.11 13.60
CA GLU A 236 -17.97 -4.87 13.44
C GLU A 236 -17.00 -4.73 14.60
N ARG A 237 -15.70 -4.79 14.30
CA ARG A 237 -14.66 -4.53 15.30
C ARG A 237 -14.47 -3.04 15.48
N GLY A 238 -14.26 -2.62 16.72
CA GLY A 238 -13.87 -1.24 17.00
C GLY A 238 -12.49 -0.91 16.43
N VAL A 239 -12.22 0.38 16.22
CA VAL A 239 -10.92 0.88 15.73
C VAL A 239 -9.76 0.40 16.62
N GLU A 240 -9.96 0.40 17.94
CA GLU A 240 -8.93 -0.02 18.90
C GLU A 240 -8.58 -1.51 18.75
N GLU A 241 -9.57 -2.38 18.62
CA GLU A 241 -9.36 -3.82 18.46
C GLU A 241 -8.67 -4.15 17.14
N THR A 242 -9.07 -3.49 16.06
CA THR A 242 -8.42 -3.63 14.75
C THR A 242 -6.98 -3.14 14.79
N LEU A 243 -6.73 -1.98 15.43
CA LEU A 243 -5.38 -1.45 15.60
C LEU A 243 -4.50 -2.39 16.41
N GLU A 244 -4.99 -2.95 17.49
CA GLU A 244 -4.26 -3.93 18.31
C GLU A 244 -3.83 -5.13 17.46
N GLN A 245 -4.72 -5.71 16.68
CA GLN A 245 -4.40 -6.84 15.80
C GLN A 245 -3.36 -6.47 14.74
N ILE A 246 -3.48 -5.28 14.12
CA ILE A 246 -2.50 -4.82 13.16
C ILE A 246 -1.12 -4.70 13.81
N VAL A 247 -1.04 -4.03 14.96
CA VAL A 247 0.24 -3.77 15.64
C VAL A 247 0.88 -5.06 16.12
N LEU A 248 0.12 -5.96 16.76
CA LEU A 248 0.65 -7.25 17.22
C LEU A 248 1.14 -8.10 16.07
N GLY A 249 0.37 -8.20 14.98
CA GLY A 249 0.77 -8.93 13.79
C GLY A 249 2.00 -8.33 13.10
N LEU A 250 2.05 -7.00 12.98
CA LEU A 250 3.15 -6.28 12.36
C LEU A 250 4.46 -6.41 13.16
N VAL A 251 4.40 -6.19 14.46
CA VAL A 251 5.58 -6.29 15.33
C VAL A 251 6.08 -7.74 15.37
N GLY A 252 5.17 -8.71 15.49
CA GLY A 252 5.52 -10.13 15.44
C GLY A 252 6.21 -10.50 14.13
N ALA A 253 5.64 -10.11 12.98
CA ALA A 253 6.24 -10.34 11.66
C ALA A 253 7.58 -9.65 11.51
N ALA A 254 7.73 -8.43 12.00
CA ALA A 254 8.96 -7.67 11.90
C ALA A 254 10.10 -8.28 12.74
N ILE A 255 9.77 -8.87 13.89
CA ILE A 255 10.74 -9.60 14.72
C ILE A 255 11.12 -10.93 14.04
N GLU A 256 10.14 -11.73 13.62
CA GLU A 256 10.34 -13.01 12.94
C GLU A 256 11.20 -12.88 11.68
N ARG A 257 11.05 -11.76 10.98
CA ARG A 257 11.78 -11.46 9.74
C ARG A 257 13.08 -10.70 9.94
N ASP A 258 13.54 -10.52 11.17
CA ASP A 258 14.75 -9.75 11.53
C ASP A 258 14.72 -8.28 11.06
N LEU A 259 13.54 -7.71 10.88
CA LEU A 259 13.37 -6.30 10.51
C LEU A 259 13.48 -5.38 11.73
N LEU A 260 12.87 -5.80 12.85
CA LEU A 260 13.04 -5.15 14.15
C LEU A 260 13.97 -5.96 15.01
N VAL A 261 15.02 -5.30 15.50
CA VAL A 261 15.93 -5.89 16.50
C VAL A 261 15.53 -5.31 17.86
N PRO A 262 15.04 -6.15 18.79
CA PRO A 262 14.73 -5.72 20.14
C PRO A 262 15.97 -5.10 20.80
N ARG A 263 15.77 -4.12 21.68
CA ARG A 263 16.84 -3.66 22.56
C ARG A 263 17.27 -4.82 23.46
N LYS A 264 18.57 -5.06 23.52
CA LYS A 264 19.15 -5.89 24.59
C LYS A 264 19.09 -5.14 25.89
#